data_5b564cda2f9a3096ad29c9920ee4989a
#
_entry.id   5b564cda2f9a3096ad29c9920ee4989a
#
_cell.length_a   1.000
_cell.length_b   1.000
_cell.length_c   1.000
_cell.angle_alpha   90.00
_cell.angle_beta   90.00
_cell.angle_gamma   90.00
#
_symmetry.space_group_name_H-M   'P 1'
#
loop_
_entity.id
_entity.type
_entity.pdbx_description
1 polymer ?
#
loop_
_entity_poly.entity_id
_entity_poly.type
_entity_poly.pdbx_seq_one_letter_code
_entity_poly.pdbx_strand_id
1 'polypeptide(L)'
;GRAHRPRVLLYGESLGARVQQAAIPEGSSDLDRLGVSAALWVGTPGGPESVSFHAVTAGESITIDRPEQIPDVLPDPRPRVWFLEHDGDPVVRFRPLLLTHRPAWLPTDGTRGRNVPAGMTWKPGITYAQAFVDTMFATNVKPGLFESRGHDYRADLPDDEILRRLL
;
A
#
# COMPACT_ATOMS: atom_id res chain seq x y z
N GLY A 1 -20.45 -4.19 -35.03
CA GLY A 1 -19.51 -4.72 -34.07
C GLY A 1 -19.50 -3.81 -32.85
N ARG A 2 -19.70 -4.34 -31.63
CA ARG A 2 -19.47 -3.57 -30.39
C ARG A 2 -17.98 -3.23 -30.35
N ALA A 3 -17.67 -1.93 -30.41
CA ALA A 3 -16.29 -1.49 -30.20
C ALA A 3 -15.85 -1.97 -28.81
N HIS A 4 -14.86 -2.84 -28.77
CA HIS A 4 -14.27 -3.32 -27.52
C HIS A 4 -13.48 -2.13 -26.94
N ARG A 5 -14.03 -1.47 -25.93
CA ARG A 5 -13.31 -0.40 -25.24
C ARG A 5 -12.17 -1.05 -24.46
N PRO A 6 -10.95 -0.54 -24.56
CA PRO A 6 -9.84 -1.04 -23.77
C PRO A 6 -10.12 -0.85 -22.28
N ARG A 7 -9.68 -1.76 -21.45
CA ARG A 7 -9.69 -1.59 -19.99
C ARG A 7 -8.60 -0.58 -19.64
N VAL A 8 -8.95 0.39 -18.82
CA VAL A 8 -8.02 1.39 -18.30
C VAL A 8 -7.66 1.04 -16.87
N LEU A 9 -6.38 0.97 -16.59
CA LEU A 9 -5.83 0.68 -15.27
C LEU A 9 -5.00 1.86 -14.81
N LEU A 10 -5.11 2.20 -13.53
CA LEU A 10 -4.17 3.10 -12.88
C LEU A 10 -3.09 2.28 -12.17
N TYR A 11 -1.86 2.67 -12.37
CA TYR A 11 -0.72 2.16 -11.63
C TYR A 11 0.10 3.33 -11.11
N GLY A 12 0.47 3.29 -9.85
CA GLY A 12 1.32 4.32 -9.25
C GLY A 12 2.19 3.74 -8.14
N GLU A 13 3.44 4.19 -8.10
CA GLU A 13 4.39 3.86 -7.03
C GLU A 13 4.73 5.11 -6.22
N SER A 14 4.86 4.94 -4.92
CA SER A 14 5.34 5.96 -3.99
C SER A 14 4.59 7.30 -4.17
N LEU A 15 5.30 8.37 -4.48
CA LEU A 15 4.71 9.69 -4.75
C LEU A 15 3.72 9.67 -5.93
N GLY A 16 3.94 8.84 -6.94
CA GLY A 16 3.00 8.67 -8.07
C GLY A 16 1.66 8.12 -7.60
N ALA A 17 1.66 7.13 -6.70
CA ALA A 17 0.46 6.62 -6.06
C ALA A 17 -0.28 7.73 -5.28
N ARG A 18 0.46 8.49 -4.48
CA ARG A 18 -0.11 9.60 -3.70
C ARG A 18 -0.74 10.69 -4.58
N VAL A 19 -0.08 11.07 -5.66
CA VAL A 19 -0.62 12.07 -6.60
C VAL A 19 -1.90 11.57 -7.25
N GLN A 20 -1.95 10.30 -7.66
CA GLN A 20 -3.16 9.71 -8.22
C GLN A 20 -4.30 9.66 -7.20
N GLN A 21 -4.05 9.24 -5.97
CA GLN A 21 -5.05 9.23 -4.89
C GLN A 21 -5.60 10.62 -4.61
N ALA A 22 -4.74 11.65 -4.60
CA ALA A 22 -5.17 13.03 -4.44
C ALA A 22 -6.04 13.54 -5.60
N ALA A 23 -5.85 13.01 -6.81
CA ALA A 23 -6.64 13.36 -7.99
C ALA A 23 -8.02 12.68 -8.04
N ILE A 24 -8.22 11.61 -7.25
CA ILE A 24 -9.45 10.82 -7.20
C ILE A 24 -9.93 10.61 -5.75
N PRO A 25 -10.21 11.70 -5.01
CA PRO A 25 -10.45 11.65 -3.57
C PRO A 25 -11.71 10.85 -3.18
N GLU A 26 -12.63 10.62 -4.10
CA GLU A 26 -13.85 9.85 -3.88
C GLU A 26 -13.72 8.36 -4.24
N GLY A 27 -12.49 7.88 -4.44
CA GLY A 27 -12.21 6.47 -4.66
C GLY A 27 -12.94 5.88 -5.87
N SER A 28 -13.75 4.83 -5.66
CA SER A 28 -14.42 4.10 -6.75
C SER A 28 -15.39 4.96 -7.57
N SER A 29 -16.03 5.96 -6.98
CA SER A 29 -16.90 6.91 -7.70
C SER A 29 -16.11 7.69 -8.75
N ASP A 30 -14.90 8.11 -8.42
CA ASP A 30 -14.01 8.78 -9.38
C ASP A 30 -13.50 7.82 -10.45
N LEU A 31 -13.19 6.58 -10.10
CA LEU A 31 -12.81 5.55 -11.07
C LEU A 31 -13.92 5.33 -12.11
N ASP A 32 -15.19 5.30 -11.67
CA ASP A 32 -16.35 5.18 -12.56
C ASP A 32 -16.46 6.38 -13.49
N ARG A 33 -16.37 7.58 -12.95
CA ARG A 33 -16.45 8.84 -13.71
C ARG A 33 -15.36 8.94 -14.78
N LEU A 34 -14.16 8.43 -14.48
CA LEU A 34 -13.02 8.43 -15.38
C LEU A 34 -12.98 7.21 -16.32
N GLY A 35 -13.87 6.24 -16.14
CA GLY A 35 -13.87 5.00 -16.93
C GLY A 35 -12.68 4.09 -16.62
N VAL A 36 -12.11 4.20 -15.42
CA VAL A 36 -11.00 3.37 -14.95
C VAL A 36 -11.54 2.06 -14.39
N SER A 37 -11.01 0.95 -14.84
CA SER A 37 -11.46 -0.39 -14.44
C SER A 37 -10.93 -0.80 -13.08
N ALA A 38 -9.66 -0.53 -12.81
CA ALA A 38 -9.02 -0.84 -11.53
C ALA A 38 -7.79 0.04 -11.29
N ALA A 39 -7.31 0.05 -10.04
CA ALA A 39 -6.10 0.76 -9.64
C ALA A 39 -5.22 -0.12 -8.75
N LEU A 40 -3.91 -0.06 -8.98
CA LEU A 40 -2.88 -0.65 -8.12
C LEU A 40 -1.94 0.45 -7.65
N TRP A 41 -1.85 0.65 -6.35
CA TRP A 41 -0.93 1.59 -5.74
C TRP A 41 0.08 0.87 -4.86
N VAL A 42 1.35 1.20 -5.05
CA VAL A 42 2.49 0.50 -4.47
C VAL A 42 3.28 1.46 -3.59
N GLY A 43 3.47 1.10 -2.34
CA GLY A 43 4.28 1.87 -1.41
C GLY A 43 3.82 3.31 -1.23
N THR A 44 2.52 3.56 -1.14
CA THR A 44 2.01 4.93 -0.97
C THR A 44 2.55 5.54 0.32
N PRO A 45 3.23 6.70 0.27
CA PRO A 45 3.74 7.35 1.47
C PRO A 45 2.65 7.63 2.48
N GLY A 46 2.90 7.31 3.75
CA GLY A 46 1.98 7.57 4.85
C GLY A 46 1.69 9.06 4.99
N GLY A 47 0.46 9.39 5.39
CA GLY A 47 0.02 10.77 5.60
C GLY A 47 -1.49 10.84 5.79
N PRO A 48 -2.03 12.03 6.15
CA PRO A 48 -3.46 12.20 6.34
C PRO A 48 -4.29 11.83 5.10
N GLU A 49 -3.81 12.20 3.93
CA GLU A 49 -4.49 11.94 2.65
C GLU A 49 -4.57 10.44 2.36
N SER A 50 -3.47 9.70 2.57
CA SER A 50 -3.45 8.24 2.41
C SER A 50 -4.41 7.56 3.39
N VAL A 51 -4.46 8.01 4.65
CA VAL A 51 -5.41 7.48 5.64
C VAL A 51 -6.86 7.74 5.21
N SER A 52 -7.15 8.94 4.75
CA SER A 52 -8.50 9.30 4.27
C SER A 52 -8.87 8.47 3.05
N PHE A 53 -7.94 8.26 2.13
CA PHE A 53 -8.18 7.48 0.92
C PHE A 53 -8.45 5.99 1.23
N HIS A 54 -7.67 5.39 2.14
CA HIS A 54 -7.96 4.03 2.62
C HIS A 54 -9.33 3.92 3.29
N ALA A 55 -9.76 4.95 4.03
CA ALA A 55 -11.08 4.96 4.64
C ALA A 55 -12.21 5.08 3.61
N VAL A 56 -12.06 5.91 2.59
CA VAL A 56 -13.04 6.07 1.51
C VAL A 56 -13.17 4.81 0.68
N THR A 57 -12.08 4.07 0.47
CA THR A 57 -12.09 2.82 -0.31
C THR A 57 -12.30 1.57 0.55
N ALA A 58 -12.53 1.71 1.85
CA ALA A 58 -12.76 0.59 2.75
C ALA A 58 -13.97 -0.26 2.30
N GLY A 59 -13.76 -1.58 2.19
CA GLY A 59 -14.76 -2.52 1.66
C GLY A 59 -14.68 -2.73 0.14
N GLU A 60 -14.01 -1.87 -0.61
CA GLU A 60 -13.80 -1.98 -2.06
C GLU A 60 -12.32 -2.14 -2.42
N SER A 61 -11.45 -2.14 -1.43
CA SER A 61 -10.01 -2.27 -1.59
C SER A 61 -9.45 -3.47 -0.84
N ILE A 62 -8.33 -3.97 -1.34
CA ILE A 62 -7.49 -4.97 -0.67
C ILE A 62 -6.09 -4.40 -0.50
N THR A 63 -5.54 -4.54 0.70
CA THR A 63 -4.14 -4.24 0.99
C THR A 63 -3.39 -5.54 1.19
N ILE A 64 -2.28 -5.69 0.49
CA ILE A 64 -1.37 -6.85 0.57
C ILE A 64 0.05 -6.38 0.89
N ASP A 65 0.78 -7.18 1.65
CA ASP A 65 2.21 -6.97 1.94
C ASP A 65 3.10 -7.68 0.90
N ARG A 66 2.53 -8.65 0.16
CA ARG A 66 3.22 -9.44 -0.85
C ARG A 66 2.23 -10.13 -1.80
N PRO A 67 2.68 -10.52 -3.01
CA PRO A 67 1.81 -11.13 -4.04
C PRO A 67 1.10 -12.40 -3.60
N GLU A 68 1.73 -13.21 -2.75
CA GLU A 68 1.16 -14.48 -2.27
C GLU A 68 -0.07 -14.29 -1.39
N GLN A 69 -0.34 -13.08 -0.94
CA GLN A 69 -1.56 -12.73 -0.20
C GLN A 69 -2.76 -12.46 -1.12
N ILE A 70 -2.56 -12.43 -2.44
CA ILE A 70 -3.69 -12.32 -3.37
C ILE A 70 -4.51 -13.60 -3.26
N PRO A 71 -5.81 -13.53 -2.88
CA PRO A 71 -6.65 -14.72 -2.78
C PRO A 71 -6.75 -15.47 -4.12
N ASP A 72 -6.74 -16.80 -4.07
CA ASP A 72 -6.98 -17.62 -5.26
C ASP A 72 -8.36 -17.37 -5.86
N VAL A 73 -9.35 -17.12 -4.99
CA VAL A 73 -10.71 -16.72 -5.35
C VAL A 73 -10.94 -15.31 -4.86
N LEU A 74 -11.09 -14.39 -5.80
CA LEU A 74 -11.36 -12.99 -5.46
C LEU A 74 -12.80 -12.82 -4.95
N PRO A 75 -13.05 -11.90 -4.01
CA PRO A 75 -14.38 -11.55 -3.56
C PRO A 75 -15.29 -11.09 -4.71
N ASP A 76 -16.60 -11.28 -4.55
CA ASP A 76 -17.62 -10.73 -5.43
C ASP A 76 -18.46 -9.69 -4.63
N PRO A 77 -18.52 -8.42 -5.04
CA PRO A 77 -17.88 -7.85 -6.23
C PRO A 77 -16.34 -7.83 -6.14
N ARG A 78 -15.68 -7.94 -7.29
CA ARG A 78 -14.22 -7.93 -7.39
C ARG A 78 -13.66 -6.58 -6.94
N PRO A 79 -12.66 -6.55 -6.02
CA PRO A 79 -12.04 -5.31 -5.60
C PRO A 79 -11.39 -4.58 -6.78
N ARG A 80 -11.64 -3.30 -6.88
CA ARG A 80 -11.09 -2.45 -7.95
C ARG A 80 -9.86 -1.67 -7.52
N VAL A 81 -9.66 -1.56 -6.21
CA VAL A 81 -8.54 -0.82 -5.61
C VAL A 81 -7.64 -1.80 -4.87
N TRP A 82 -6.37 -1.75 -5.18
CA TRP A 82 -5.35 -2.60 -4.58
C TRP A 82 -4.21 -1.75 -4.05
N PHE A 83 -3.77 -2.08 -2.85
CA PHE A 83 -2.57 -1.51 -2.23
C PHE A 83 -1.55 -2.63 -2.02
N LEU A 84 -0.34 -2.44 -2.52
CA LEU A 84 0.82 -3.25 -2.14
C LEU A 84 1.67 -2.41 -1.20
N GLU A 85 1.66 -2.75 0.08
CA GLU A 85 2.29 -1.97 1.14
C GLU A 85 3.01 -2.89 2.11
N HIS A 86 4.34 -2.82 2.14
CA HIS A 86 5.12 -3.58 3.10
C HIS A 86 4.87 -3.08 4.53
N ASP A 87 4.61 -4.00 5.46
CA ASP A 87 4.36 -3.66 6.87
C ASP A 87 5.58 -3.03 7.55
N GLY A 88 6.78 -3.37 7.11
CA GLY A 88 8.04 -2.81 7.62
C GLY A 88 8.51 -1.55 6.91
N ASP A 89 7.85 -1.12 5.84
CA ASP A 89 8.26 0.07 5.08
C ASP A 89 7.99 1.36 5.87
N PRO A 90 9.04 2.07 6.30
CA PRO A 90 8.88 3.27 7.12
C PRO A 90 8.24 4.43 6.34
N VAL A 91 8.37 4.49 5.01
CA VAL A 91 7.76 5.55 4.19
C VAL A 91 6.25 5.43 4.21
N VAL A 92 5.73 4.21 4.13
CA VAL A 92 4.29 3.91 4.20
C VAL A 92 3.77 4.06 5.64
N ARG A 93 4.55 3.60 6.62
CA ARG A 93 4.11 3.51 8.02
C ARG A 93 4.34 4.76 8.84
N PHE A 94 5.19 5.69 8.36
CA PHE A 94 5.45 6.93 9.08
C PHE A 94 4.25 7.86 9.09
N ARG A 95 3.76 8.17 10.29
CA ARG A 95 2.61 9.05 10.52
C ARG A 95 2.82 9.84 11.82
N PRO A 96 2.39 11.11 11.91
CA PRO A 96 2.46 11.89 13.16
C PRO A 96 1.77 11.22 14.35
N LEU A 97 0.70 10.45 14.11
CA LEU A 97 -0.03 9.70 15.13
C LEU A 97 0.84 8.66 15.87
N LEU A 98 1.97 8.22 15.30
CA LEU A 98 2.91 7.33 15.99
C LEU A 98 3.47 7.93 17.28
N LEU A 99 3.43 9.27 17.45
CA LEU A 99 3.83 9.94 18.68
C LEU A 99 2.98 9.51 19.88
N THR A 100 1.69 9.30 19.66
CA THR A 100 0.70 9.18 20.74
C THR A 100 -0.16 7.92 20.66
N HIS A 101 -0.26 7.29 19.49
CA HIS A 101 -1.13 6.14 19.26
C HIS A 101 -0.37 4.95 18.68
N ARG A 102 -0.69 3.77 19.23
CA ARG A 102 -0.18 2.51 18.68
C ARG A 102 -0.78 2.29 17.28
N PRO A 103 0.06 2.01 16.27
CA PRO A 103 -0.44 1.70 14.94
C PRO A 103 -0.99 0.26 14.85
N ALA A 104 -1.93 0.03 13.94
CA ALA A 104 -2.51 -1.30 13.72
C ALA A 104 -1.47 -2.33 13.24
N TRP A 105 -0.47 -1.92 12.46
CA TRP A 105 0.60 -2.80 11.99
C TRP A 105 1.57 -3.27 13.09
N LEU A 106 1.43 -2.76 14.32
CA LEU A 106 2.18 -3.17 15.50
C LEU A 106 1.23 -3.58 16.64
N PRO A 107 0.46 -4.67 16.46
CA PRO A 107 -0.51 -5.13 17.44
C PRO A 107 0.15 -5.71 18.70
N THR A 108 -0.66 -5.89 19.76
CA THR A 108 -0.19 -6.44 21.05
C THR A 108 -0.05 -7.95 21.05
N ASP A 109 -0.82 -8.64 20.23
CA ASP A 109 -0.91 -10.10 20.19
C ASP A 109 0.26 -10.80 19.50
N GLY A 110 1.21 -10.02 18.96
CA GLY A 110 2.40 -10.52 18.28
C GLY A 110 2.19 -10.91 16.83
N THR A 111 0.96 -10.80 16.30
CA THR A 111 0.71 -10.97 14.86
C THR A 111 1.29 -9.77 14.12
N ARG A 112 2.27 -10.01 13.26
CA ARG A 112 3.01 -8.94 12.57
C ARG A 112 3.27 -9.31 11.13
N GLY A 113 3.35 -8.28 10.27
CA GLY A 113 3.86 -8.45 8.93
C GLY A 113 5.30 -8.99 8.91
N ARG A 114 5.68 -9.62 7.82
CA ARG A 114 6.99 -10.28 7.65
C ARG A 114 8.19 -9.35 7.92
N ASN A 115 7.95 -8.04 7.84
CA ASN A 115 9.00 -7.02 7.86
C ASN A 115 9.11 -6.29 9.19
N VAL A 116 8.22 -6.57 10.12
CA VAL A 116 8.24 -5.93 11.44
C VAL A 116 9.02 -6.83 12.40
N PRO A 117 10.13 -6.34 13.01
CA PRO A 117 10.92 -7.16 13.92
C PRO A 117 10.09 -7.75 15.06
N ALA A 118 10.28 -9.05 15.37
CA ALA A 118 9.50 -9.76 16.36
C ALA A 118 9.56 -9.12 17.77
N GLY A 119 10.67 -8.51 18.14
CA GLY A 119 10.85 -7.80 19.42
C GLY A 119 10.39 -6.35 19.43
N MET A 120 9.90 -5.81 18.32
CA MET A 120 9.48 -4.43 18.26
C MET A 120 8.20 -4.21 19.05
N THR A 121 8.19 -3.25 19.96
CA THR A 121 7.02 -2.81 20.71
C THR A 121 6.81 -1.32 20.50
N TRP A 122 5.54 -0.91 20.40
CA TRP A 122 5.25 0.50 20.32
C TRP A 122 5.59 1.23 21.62
N LYS A 123 6.34 2.32 21.49
CA LYS A 123 6.66 3.23 22.60
C LYS A 123 6.42 4.66 22.13
N PRO A 124 5.60 5.46 22.83
CA PRO A 124 5.34 6.85 22.47
C PRO A 124 6.64 7.62 22.21
N GLY A 125 6.67 8.43 21.17
CA GLY A 125 7.84 9.21 20.77
C GLY A 125 9.01 8.39 20.20
N ILE A 126 9.38 7.27 20.84
CA ILE A 126 10.52 6.43 20.39
C ILE A 126 10.19 5.77 19.05
N THR A 127 9.02 5.14 18.93
CA THR A 127 8.60 4.50 17.67
C THR A 127 8.48 5.53 16.55
N TYR A 128 8.01 6.73 16.86
CA TYR A 128 7.98 7.85 15.90
C TYR A 128 9.39 8.25 15.43
N ALA A 129 10.31 8.47 16.37
CA ALA A 129 11.67 8.87 16.06
C ALA A 129 12.40 7.79 15.25
N GLN A 130 12.21 6.52 15.60
CA GLN A 130 12.78 5.40 14.86
C GLN A 130 12.23 5.32 13.44
N ALA A 131 10.90 5.38 13.26
CA ALA A 131 10.28 5.38 11.94
C ALA A 131 10.71 6.57 11.09
N PHE A 132 10.88 7.75 11.70
CA PHE A 132 11.42 8.93 11.01
C PHE A 132 12.85 8.71 10.49
N VAL A 133 13.74 8.19 11.34
CA VAL A 133 15.11 7.87 10.93
C VAL A 133 15.12 6.80 9.85
N ASP A 134 14.36 5.73 10.02
CA ASP A 134 14.26 4.66 9.03
C ASP A 134 13.74 5.19 7.66
N THR A 135 12.80 6.16 7.66
CA THR A 135 12.33 6.82 6.43
C THR A 135 13.46 7.52 5.67
N MET A 136 14.41 8.14 6.38
CA MET A 136 15.55 8.81 5.73
C MET A 136 16.48 7.84 5.00
N PHE A 137 16.49 6.56 5.38
CA PHE A 137 17.33 5.52 4.81
C PHE A 137 16.56 4.49 3.96
N ALA A 138 15.25 4.62 3.86
CA ALA A 138 14.37 3.64 3.21
C ALA A 138 14.68 3.41 1.73
N THR A 139 15.27 4.39 1.05
CA THR A 139 15.70 4.29 -0.36
C THR A 139 17.13 3.80 -0.53
N ASN A 140 17.89 3.64 0.56
CA ASN A 140 19.26 3.14 0.52
C ASN A 140 19.28 1.60 0.59
N VAL A 141 18.62 0.97 -0.36
CA VAL A 141 18.44 -0.48 -0.47
C VAL A 141 18.92 -0.98 -1.82
N LYS A 142 19.24 -2.25 -1.91
CA LYS A 142 19.67 -2.85 -3.18
C LYS A 142 18.44 -3.02 -4.09
N PRO A 143 18.47 -2.44 -5.30
CA PRO A 143 17.34 -2.51 -6.22
C PRO A 143 16.91 -3.96 -6.53
N GLY A 144 15.60 -4.22 -6.43
CA GLY A 144 15.01 -5.53 -6.75
C GLY A 144 15.30 -6.64 -5.73
N LEU A 145 15.90 -6.31 -4.58
CA LEU A 145 16.03 -7.22 -3.45
C LEU A 145 15.14 -6.73 -2.31
N PHE A 146 14.34 -7.64 -1.79
CA PHE A 146 13.51 -7.34 -0.64
C PHE A 146 14.40 -7.05 0.59
N GLU A 147 14.21 -5.89 1.19
CA GLU A 147 14.82 -5.49 2.46
C GLU A 147 13.73 -5.03 3.44
N SER A 148 13.76 -5.53 4.67
CA SER A 148 12.66 -5.38 5.64
C SER A 148 12.29 -3.94 6.00
N ARG A 149 13.17 -2.96 5.77
CA ARG A 149 12.92 -1.54 5.99
C ARG A 149 13.14 -0.71 4.73
N GLY A 150 13.14 -1.38 3.59
CA GLY A 150 13.31 -0.75 2.30
C GLY A 150 12.00 -0.27 1.70
N HIS A 151 12.08 0.82 0.97
CA HIS A 151 11.01 1.33 0.12
C HIS A 151 11.29 0.95 -1.34
N ASP A 152 11.43 -0.36 -1.57
CA ASP A 152 11.63 -0.95 -2.90
C ASP A 152 10.70 -2.15 -3.07
N TYR A 153 9.81 -2.07 -4.02
CA TYR A 153 8.78 -3.07 -4.28
C TYR A 153 9.07 -3.94 -5.50
N ARG A 154 10.20 -3.71 -6.17
CA ARG A 154 10.55 -4.43 -7.41
C ARG A 154 10.72 -5.91 -7.22
N ALA A 155 11.06 -6.38 -6.01
CA ALA A 155 11.13 -7.79 -5.70
C ALA A 155 9.75 -8.47 -5.65
N ASP A 156 8.70 -7.71 -5.31
CA ASP A 156 7.33 -8.18 -5.18
C ASP A 156 6.45 -7.79 -6.39
N LEU A 157 7.04 -7.17 -7.42
CA LEU A 157 6.39 -6.82 -8.70
C LEU A 157 7.05 -7.55 -9.87
N PRO A 158 7.18 -8.90 -9.85
CA PRO A 158 7.76 -9.62 -10.97
C PRO A 158 6.77 -9.63 -12.14
N ASP A 159 7.24 -9.16 -13.28
CA ASP A 159 6.74 -9.45 -14.64
C ASP A 159 5.21 -9.64 -14.81
N ASP A 160 4.43 -8.57 -14.74
CA ASP A 160 2.98 -8.57 -15.06
C ASP A 160 2.09 -9.53 -14.26
N GLU A 161 2.63 -10.40 -13.40
CA GLU A 161 1.85 -11.44 -12.71
C GLU A 161 0.79 -10.83 -11.78
N ILE A 162 1.16 -9.83 -10.98
CA ILE A 162 0.20 -9.13 -10.13
C ILE A 162 -0.88 -8.49 -11.00
N LEU A 163 -0.48 -7.77 -12.04
CA LEU A 163 -1.44 -7.10 -12.92
C LEU A 163 -2.39 -8.11 -13.59
N ARG A 164 -1.89 -9.27 -14.03
CA ARG A 164 -2.74 -10.33 -14.62
C ARG A 164 -3.73 -10.92 -13.61
N ARG A 165 -3.33 -11.09 -12.36
CA ARG A 165 -4.21 -11.61 -11.31
C ARG A 165 -5.24 -10.57 -10.86
N LEU A 166 -4.92 -9.29 -10.96
CA LEU A 166 -5.83 -8.20 -10.62
C LEU A 166 -6.82 -7.84 -11.75
N LEU A 167 -6.52 -8.23 -12.98
CA LEU A 167 -7.33 -8.03 -14.18
C LEU A 167 -8.26 -9.18 -14.46
#